data_10249afc2b1093d2dfe169d40063e79a
#
_entry.id   10249afc2b1093d2dfe169d40063e79a
#
_cell.length_a   1.000
_cell.length_b   1.000
_cell.length_c   1.000
_cell.angle_alpha   90.00
_cell.angle_beta   90.00
_cell.angle_gamma   90.00
#
_symmetry.space_group_name_H-M   'P 1'
#
loop_
_entity.id
_entity.type
_entity.pdbx_description
1 polymer ?
#
loop_
_entity_poly.entity_id
_entity_poly.type
_entity_poly.pdbx_seq_one_letter_code
_entity_poly.pdbx_strand_id
1 'polypeptide(L)'
;VIIGGLAGASPEMFAFERSGSIGNQLFNTLYLVFISLVFSIPIGVCGGIYLAMYAKQGPLTKFLRICIETLSSLPSIVVGLFGYLIFLVMAGLGRSLIAGALCVSILTLPLITTTTEDAINGLPQGYLQASLGLGATRWQSIFHVLLPACVPRIMTGVILAAGRGFGEAAALLYTTGSGSDLRWSNWDLTAPTCPLNIFRPAETLSLQIW
;
A
#
# COMPACT_ATOMS: atom_id res chain seq x y z
N VAL A 1 -15.96 -25.91 -2.82
CA VAL A 1 -14.97 -25.51 -1.80
C VAL A 1 -15.46 -24.26 -1.05
N ILE A 2 -15.84 -23.16 -1.73
CA ILE A 2 -16.25 -21.89 -1.10
C ILE A 2 -17.53 -22.06 -0.25
N ILE A 3 -18.55 -22.73 -0.77
CA ILE A 3 -19.84 -22.95 -0.05
C ILE A 3 -19.63 -23.87 1.17
N GLY A 4 -18.80 -24.90 1.05
CA GLY A 4 -18.48 -25.79 2.17
C GLY A 4 -17.63 -25.10 3.26
N GLY A 5 -16.72 -24.19 2.87
CA GLY A 5 -15.95 -23.39 3.80
C GLY A 5 -16.81 -22.38 4.58
N LEU A 6 -17.76 -21.71 3.90
CA LEU A 6 -18.70 -20.79 4.53
C LEU A 6 -19.69 -21.50 5.48
N ALA A 7 -20.12 -22.72 5.15
CA ALA A 7 -21.00 -23.50 6.01
C ALA A 7 -20.31 -24.02 7.28
N GLY A 8 -18.97 -24.16 7.26
CA GLY A 8 -18.16 -24.54 8.42
C GLY A 8 -17.65 -23.36 9.25
N ALA A 9 -17.87 -22.12 8.81
CA ALA A 9 -17.41 -20.94 9.53
C ALA A 9 -18.29 -20.70 10.78
N SER A 10 -17.75 -21.03 11.94
CA SER A 10 -18.37 -20.66 13.22
C SER A 10 -17.93 -19.25 13.64
N PRO A 11 -18.79 -18.49 14.36
CA PRO A 11 -18.41 -17.15 14.87
C PRO A 11 -17.20 -17.20 15.80
N GLU A 12 -16.88 -18.34 16.37
CA GLU A 12 -15.70 -18.56 17.21
C GLU A 12 -14.37 -18.49 16.43
N MET A 13 -14.39 -18.71 15.11
CA MET A 13 -13.21 -18.55 14.25
C MET A 13 -12.74 -17.09 14.15
N PHE A 14 -13.64 -16.14 14.39
CA PHE A 14 -13.34 -14.70 14.38
C PHE A 14 -12.96 -14.15 15.77
N ALA A 15 -12.86 -15.01 16.78
CA ALA A 15 -12.43 -14.60 18.12
C ALA A 15 -10.96 -14.10 18.09
N PHE A 16 -10.63 -13.07 18.87
CA PHE A 16 -9.33 -12.42 18.86
C PHE A 16 -8.30 -13.03 19.83
N GLU A 17 -8.70 -13.90 20.75
CA GLU A 17 -7.82 -14.42 21.82
C GLU A 17 -7.67 -15.94 21.86
N ARG A 18 -8.25 -16.69 20.91
CA ARG A 18 -8.14 -18.16 20.86
C ARG A 18 -7.05 -18.61 19.91
N SER A 19 -6.26 -19.58 20.32
CA SER A 19 -5.33 -20.30 19.44
C SER A 19 -6.13 -20.97 18.29
N GLY A 20 -5.77 -20.63 17.04
CA GLY A 20 -6.48 -21.13 15.84
C GLY A 20 -7.58 -20.19 15.31
N SER A 21 -7.81 -19.03 15.91
CA SER A 21 -8.74 -18.03 15.39
C SER A 21 -8.08 -17.15 14.32
N ILE A 22 -8.86 -16.76 13.29
CA ILE A 22 -8.43 -15.96 12.15
C ILE A 22 -8.47 -14.45 12.47
N GLY A 23 -9.05 -14.05 13.61
CA GLY A 23 -9.26 -12.64 13.95
C GLY A 23 -7.98 -11.80 14.03
N ASN A 24 -6.94 -12.36 14.63
CA ASN A 24 -5.63 -11.67 14.74
C ASN A 24 -4.98 -11.47 13.37
N GLN A 25 -5.03 -12.46 12.49
CA GLN A 25 -4.48 -12.38 11.13
C GLN A 25 -5.28 -11.40 10.27
N LEU A 26 -6.59 -11.36 10.41
CA LEU A 26 -7.44 -10.39 9.73
C LEU A 26 -7.09 -8.96 10.17
N PHE A 27 -6.94 -8.73 11.47
CA PHE A 27 -6.51 -7.43 11.99
C PHE A 27 -5.13 -7.06 11.48
N ASN A 28 -4.16 -7.97 11.53
CA ASN A 28 -2.81 -7.73 11.03
C ASN A 28 -2.80 -7.37 9.55
N THR A 29 -3.62 -8.05 8.73
CA THR A 29 -3.73 -7.79 7.30
C THR A 29 -4.28 -6.40 7.04
N LEU A 30 -5.39 -6.03 7.70
CA LEU A 30 -6.00 -4.71 7.58
C LEU A 30 -5.02 -3.61 8.03
N TYR A 31 -4.36 -3.82 9.16
CA TYR A 31 -3.42 -2.86 9.73
C TYR A 31 -2.18 -2.67 8.84
N LEU A 32 -1.62 -3.77 8.32
CA LEU A 32 -0.51 -3.73 7.38
C LEU A 32 -0.86 -2.97 6.10
N VAL A 33 -2.01 -3.30 5.48
CA VAL A 33 -2.48 -2.62 4.27
C VAL A 33 -2.72 -1.14 4.55
N PHE A 34 -3.33 -0.79 5.68
CA PHE A 34 -3.53 0.60 6.05
C PHE A 34 -2.20 1.36 6.14
N ILE A 35 -1.20 0.82 6.85
CA ILE A 35 0.12 1.45 6.96
C ILE A 35 0.78 1.56 5.57
N SER A 36 0.71 0.52 4.74
CA SER A 36 1.30 0.55 3.39
C SER A 36 0.68 1.65 2.53
N LEU A 37 -0.64 1.87 2.63
CA LEU A 37 -1.35 2.94 1.93
C LEU A 37 -0.98 4.33 2.45
N VAL A 38 -0.77 4.49 3.76
CA VAL A 38 -0.32 5.76 4.36
C VAL A 38 1.01 6.22 3.75
N PHE A 39 1.91 5.29 3.39
CA PHE A 39 3.15 5.62 2.71
C PHE A 39 2.98 5.75 1.19
N SER A 40 2.25 4.83 0.57
CA SER A 40 2.17 4.75 -0.90
C SER A 40 1.25 5.83 -1.51
N ILE A 41 0.17 6.24 -0.84
CA ILE A 41 -0.75 7.25 -1.38
C ILE A 41 -0.07 8.63 -1.54
N PRO A 42 0.55 9.23 -0.51
CA PRO A 42 1.17 10.54 -0.67
C PRO A 42 2.26 10.52 -1.73
N ILE A 43 3.14 9.52 -1.70
CA ILE A 43 4.27 9.42 -2.64
C ILE A 43 3.76 9.15 -4.06
N GLY A 44 2.83 8.22 -4.22
CA GLY A 44 2.27 7.86 -5.53
C GLY A 44 1.45 8.99 -6.16
N VAL A 45 0.61 9.66 -5.38
CA VAL A 45 -0.18 10.81 -5.87
C VAL A 45 0.72 11.98 -6.24
N CYS A 46 1.70 12.34 -5.39
CA CYS A 46 2.67 13.38 -5.72
C CYS A 46 3.48 13.03 -6.97
N GLY A 47 3.92 11.77 -7.10
CA GLY A 47 4.60 11.27 -8.30
C GLY A 47 3.76 11.37 -9.55
N GLY A 48 2.49 10.97 -9.49
CA GLY A 48 1.54 11.05 -10.61
C GLY A 48 1.26 12.50 -11.03
N ILE A 49 1.05 13.42 -10.06
CA ILE A 49 0.89 14.85 -10.34
C ILE A 49 2.15 15.41 -11.03
N TYR A 50 3.33 15.05 -10.53
CA TYR A 50 4.59 15.48 -11.14
C TYR A 50 4.71 15.01 -12.58
N LEU A 51 4.43 13.74 -12.86
CA LEU A 51 4.51 13.17 -14.20
C LEU A 51 3.47 13.76 -15.17
N ALA A 52 2.26 14.07 -14.70
CA ALA A 52 1.20 14.64 -15.53
C ALA A 52 1.40 16.12 -15.84
N MET A 53 1.85 16.91 -14.85
CA MET A 53 1.79 18.38 -14.93
C MET A 53 3.14 19.07 -15.06
N TYR A 54 4.20 18.49 -14.55
CA TYR A 54 5.52 19.12 -14.47
C TYR A 54 6.58 18.41 -15.32
N ALA A 55 6.43 17.13 -15.58
CA ALA A 55 7.42 16.35 -16.30
C ALA A 55 7.48 16.76 -17.79
N LYS A 56 8.54 17.46 -18.18
CA LYS A 56 8.83 17.73 -19.58
C LYS A 56 9.31 16.46 -20.27
N GLN A 57 9.07 16.34 -21.58
CA GLN A 57 9.64 15.24 -22.37
C GLN A 57 11.16 15.36 -22.37
N GLY A 58 11.84 14.54 -21.58
CA GLY A 58 13.27 14.53 -21.40
C GLY A 58 13.81 13.18 -20.92
N PRO A 59 15.14 13.04 -20.86
CA PRO A 59 15.75 11.76 -20.45
C PRO A 59 15.37 11.38 -19.01
N LEU A 60 15.22 12.32 -18.11
CA LEU A 60 14.81 12.08 -16.74
C LEU A 60 13.38 11.49 -16.65
N THR A 61 12.44 12.05 -17.39
CA THR A 61 11.06 11.57 -17.42
C THR A 61 10.98 10.16 -18.01
N LYS A 62 11.75 9.88 -19.07
CA LYS A 62 11.86 8.54 -19.64
C LYS A 62 12.43 7.55 -18.63
N PHE A 63 13.48 7.94 -17.91
CA PHE A 63 14.06 7.10 -16.86
C PHE A 63 13.07 6.79 -15.74
N LEU A 64 12.33 7.79 -15.23
CA LEU A 64 11.30 7.57 -14.21
C LEU A 64 10.19 6.63 -14.69
N ARG A 65 9.74 6.75 -15.94
CA ARG A 65 8.74 5.83 -16.51
C ARG A 65 9.26 4.40 -16.59
N ILE A 66 10.50 4.21 -17.06
CA ILE A 66 11.14 2.90 -17.08
C ILE A 66 11.25 2.31 -15.67
N CYS A 67 11.60 3.12 -14.66
CA CYS A 67 11.64 2.67 -13.28
C CYS A 67 10.26 2.21 -12.78
N ILE A 68 9.19 2.97 -13.06
CA ILE A 68 7.82 2.63 -12.68
C ILE A 68 7.37 1.35 -13.37
N GLU A 69 7.60 1.20 -14.68
CA GLU A 69 7.25 0.01 -15.46
C GLU A 69 8.02 -1.22 -14.97
N THR A 70 9.33 -1.07 -14.73
CA THR A 70 10.17 -2.14 -14.20
C THR A 70 9.68 -2.58 -12.83
N LEU A 71 9.40 -1.64 -11.93
CA LEU A 71 8.92 -1.94 -10.59
C LEU A 71 7.55 -2.63 -10.61
N SER A 72 6.68 -2.25 -11.56
CA SER A 72 5.36 -2.88 -11.75
C SER A 72 5.46 -4.31 -12.27
N SER A 73 6.51 -4.63 -13.04
CA SER A 73 6.71 -5.96 -13.66
C SER A 73 7.51 -6.93 -12.78
N LEU A 74 8.13 -6.47 -11.69
CA LEU A 74 8.91 -7.34 -10.82
C LEU A 74 8.02 -8.37 -10.11
N PRO A 75 8.46 -9.65 -10.02
CA PRO A 75 7.83 -10.65 -9.17
C PRO A 75 7.89 -10.20 -7.70
N SER A 76 6.78 -10.32 -6.98
CA SER A 76 6.68 -9.86 -5.59
C SER A 76 7.67 -10.54 -4.65
N ILE A 77 8.04 -11.80 -4.93
CA ILE A 77 9.06 -12.52 -4.17
C ILE A 77 10.44 -11.83 -4.27
N VAL A 78 10.78 -11.29 -5.42
CA VAL A 78 12.04 -10.55 -5.62
C VAL A 78 12.01 -9.26 -4.80
N VAL A 79 10.90 -8.51 -4.84
CA VAL A 79 10.74 -7.31 -4.03
C VAL A 79 10.78 -7.64 -2.53
N GLY A 80 10.23 -8.79 -2.12
CA GLY A 80 10.32 -9.28 -0.74
C GLY A 80 11.75 -9.56 -0.30
N LEU A 81 12.58 -10.20 -1.16
CA LEU A 81 14.00 -10.43 -0.88
C LEU A 81 14.80 -9.13 -0.79
N PHE A 82 14.56 -8.17 -1.68
CA PHE A 82 15.14 -6.84 -1.55
C PHE A 82 14.68 -6.12 -0.28
N GLY A 83 13.39 -6.20 0.04
CA GLY A 83 12.84 -5.66 1.28
C GLY A 83 13.49 -6.28 2.51
N TYR A 84 13.72 -7.60 2.51
CA TYR A 84 14.48 -8.28 3.57
C TYR A 84 15.89 -7.68 3.71
N LEU A 85 16.63 -7.57 2.60
CA LEU A 85 18.00 -7.06 2.63
C LEU A 85 18.05 -5.60 3.12
N ILE A 86 17.18 -4.74 2.61
CA ILE A 86 17.20 -3.30 2.92
C ILE A 86 16.66 -3.03 4.33
N PHE A 87 15.47 -3.54 4.65
CA PHE A 87 14.79 -3.19 5.90
C PHE A 87 15.25 -4.01 7.10
N LEU A 88 15.53 -5.30 6.92
CA LEU A 88 15.93 -6.16 8.03
C LEU A 88 17.43 -6.12 8.26
N VAL A 89 18.22 -6.29 7.20
CA VAL A 89 19.68 -6.41 7.34
C VAL A 89 20.34 -5.04 7.43
N MET A 90 20.07 -4.13 6.49
CA MET A 90 20.73 -2.82 6.44
C MET A 90 20.14 -1.83 7.44
N ALA A 91 18.81 -1.74 7.54
CA ALA A 91 18.15 -0.81 8.45
C ALA A 91 17.95 -1.38 9.87
N GLY A 92 18.17 -2.68 10.09
CA GLY A 92 18.09 -3.31 11.40
C GLY A 92 16.69 -3.36 12.03
N LEU A 93 15.63 -3.21 11.22
CA LEU A 93 14.24 -3.18 11.72
C LEU A 93 13.75 -4.53 12.23
N GLY A 94 14.49 -5.63 11.93
CA GLY A 94 14.02 -6.97 12.23
C GLY A 94 12.79 -7.38 11.41
N ARG A 95 12.30 -8.60 11.61
CA ARG A 95 11.00 -9.01 11.03
C ARG A 95 9.90 -8.27 11.76
N SER A 96 9.20 -7.40 11.04
CA SER A 96 8.23 -6.49 11.63
C SER A 96 7.13 -6.13 10.65
N LEU A 97 5.99 -5.74 11.20
CA LEU A 97 4.83 -5.29 10.42
C LEU A 97 5.17 -4.06 9.57
N ILE A 98 6.01 -3.14 10.08
CA ILE A 98 6.43 -1.96 9.32
C ILE A 98 7.32 -2.32 8.14
N ALA A 99 8.25 -3.29 8.29
CA ALA A 99 9.09 -3.74 7.18
C ALA A 99 8.25 -4.36 6.06
N GLY A 100 7.23 -5.16 6.42
CA GLY A 100 6.26 -5.69 5.47
C GLY A 100 5.43 -4.59 4.80
N ALA A 101 4.91 -3.63 5.58
CA ALA A 101 4.13 -2.52 5.05
C ALA A 101 4.93 -1.65 4.08
N LEU A 102 6.20 -1.37 4.37
CA LEU A 102 7.10 -0.65 3.45
C LEU A 102 7.35 -1.46 2.17
N CYS A 103 7.53 -2.76 2.29
CA CYS A 103 7.70 -3.64 1.13
C CYS A 103 6.46 -3.65 0.23
N VAL A 104 5.26 -3.78 0.81
CA VAL A 104 3.99 -3.70 0.08
C VAL A 104 3.78 -2.30 -0.50
N SER A 105 4.19 -1.23 0.21
CA SER A 105 4.08 0.12 -0.32
C SER A 105 4.89 0.30 -1.61
N ILE A 106 6.10 -0.26 -1.68
CA ILE A 106 6.92 -0.25 -2.91
C ILE A 106 6.19 -0.93 -4.07
N LEU A 107 5.52 -2.06 -3.82
CA LEU A 107 4.75 -2.78 -4.85
C LEU A 107 3.50 -2.02 -5.32
N THR A 108 2.90 -1.21 -4.47
CA THR A 108 1.67 -0.47 -4.79
C THR A 108 1.94 0.93 -5.35
N LEU A 109 3.14 1.49 -5.13
CA LEU A 109 3.56 2.80 -5.65
C LEU A 109 3.35 2.97 -7.16
N PRO A 110 3.81 2.06 -8.04
CA PRO A 110 3.61 2.21 -9.48
C PRO A 110 2.15 2.35 -9.87
N LEU A 111 1.29 1.53 -9.26
CA LEU A 111 -0.14 1.51 -9.54
C LEU A 111 -0.80 2.85 -9.18
N ILE A 112 -0.52 3.39 -7.99
CA ILE A 112 -1.08 4.67 -7.55
C ILE A 112 -0.54 5.82 -8.40
N THR A 113 0.75 5.78 -8.76
CA THR A 113 1.40 6.81 -9.59
C THR A 113 0.78 6.84 -10.98
N THR A 114 0.68 5.71 -11.66
CA THR A 114 0.12 5.62 -13.02
C THR A 114 -1.37 5.96 -13.04
N THR A 115 -2.16 5.46 -12.09
CA THR A 115 -3.59 5.80 -12.02
C THR A 115 -3.83 7.27 -11.73
N THR A 116 -2.97 7.93 -10.96
CA THR A 116 -3.05 9.38 -10.71
C THR A 116 -2.67 10.16 -11.96
N GLU A 117 -1.58 9.77 -12.65
CA GLU A 117 -1.16 10.38 -13.92
C GLU A 117 -2.29 10.27 -14.95
N ASP A 118 -2.85 9.08 -15.15
CA ASP A 118 -3.92 8.82 -16.09
C ASP A 118 -5.22 9.55 -15.73
N ALA A 119 -5.49 9.71 -14.43
CA ALA A 119 -6.64 10.47 -13.96
C ALA A 119 -6.56 11.95 -14.38
N ILE A 120 -5.38 12.56 -14.21
CA ILE A 120 -5.15 13.97 -14.56
C ILE A 120 -5.14 14.16 -16.08
N ASN A 121 -4.43 13.29 -16.80
CA ASN A 121 -4.34 13.34 -18.26
C ASN A 121 -5.70 13.06 -18.96
N GLY A 122 -6.57 12.33 -18.29
CA GLY A 122 -7.93 12.04 -18.78
C GLY A 122 -8.93 13.17 -18.59
N LEU A 123 -8.59 14.25 -17.88
CA LEU A 123 -9.45 15.43 -17.75
C LEU A 123 -9.43 16.25 -19.04
N PRO A 124 -10.58 16.84 -19.44
CA PRO A 124 -10.62 17.81 -20.52
C PRO A 124 -9.68 19.01 -20.25
N GLN A 125 -8.88 19.37 -21.24
CA GLN A 125 -7.91 20.48 -21.11
C GLN A 125 -8.55 21.81 -20.73
N GLY A 126 -9.85 21.97 -21.00
CA GLY A 126 -10.62 23.15 -20.62
C GLY A 126 -10.61 23.47 -19.13
N TYR A 127 -10.52 22.46 -18.25
CA TYR A 127 -10.42 22.68 -16.79
C TYR A 127 -9.20 23.49 -16.41
N LEU A 128 -8.03 23.11 -16.94
CA LEU A 128 -6.78 23.81 -16.67
C LEU A 128 -6.78 25.20 -17.32
N GLN A 129 -7.21 25.31 -18.58
CA GLN A 129 -7.23 26.56 -19.31
C GLN A 129 -8.19 27.58 -18.69
N ALA A 130 -9.39 27.16 -18.28
CA ALA A 130 -10.36 28.03 -17.62
C ALA A 130 -9.81 28.54 -16.28
N SER A 131 -9.21 27.67 -15.47
CA SER A 131 -8.62 28.07 -14.19
C SER A 131 -7.48 29.10 -14.37
N LEU A 132 -6.58 28.86 -15.33
CA LEU A 132 -5.49 29.79 -15.64
C LEU A 132 -6.03 31.12 -16.24
N GLY A 133 -7.11 31.07 -17.06
CA GLY A 133 -7.75 32.24 -17.59
C GLY A 133 -8.40 33.15 -16.54
N LEU A 134 -8.82 32.58 -15.41
CA LEU A 134 -9.31 33.32 -14.24
C LEU A 134 -8.15 33.89 -13.37
N GLY A 135 -6.88 33.71 -13.78
CA GLY A 135 -5.72 34.23 -13.06
C GLY A 135 -5.18 33.31 -11.98
N ALA A 136 -5.66 32.06 -11.87
CA ALA A 136 -5.11 31.11 -10.94
C ALA A 136 -3.69 30.69 -11.33
N THR A 137 -2.83 30.44 -10.35
CA THR A 137 -1.51 29.84 -10.58
C THR A 137 -1.65 28.35 -10.90
N ARG A 138 -0.64 27.74 -11.53
CA ARG A 138 -0.64 26.30 -11.81
C ARG A 138 -0.86 25.46 -10.56
N TRP A 139 -0.26 25.83 -9.44
CA TRP A 139 -0.43 25.15 -8.15
C TRP A 139 -1.91 25.22 -7.68
N GLN A 140 -2.50 26.40 -7.71
CA GLN A 140 -3.92 26.58 -7.36
C GLN A 140 -4.84 25.76 -8.27
N SER A 141 -4.57 25.74 -9.58
CA SER A 141 -5.33 24.94 -10.54
C SER A 141 -5.24 23.44 -10.23
N ILE A 142 -4.06 22.95 -9.87
CA ILE A 142 -3.88 21.54 -9.53
C ILE A 142 -4.67 21.17 -8.28
N PHE A 143 -4.49 21.89 -7.18
CA PHE A 143 -5.07 21.51 -5.88
C PHE A 143 -6.56 21.84 -5.73
N HIS A 144 -7.07 22.89 -6.39
CA HIS A 144 -8.47 23.32 -6.24
C HIS A 144 -9.38 22.89 -7.39
N VAL A 145 -8.81 22.53 -8.55
CA VAL A 145 -9.63 22.17 -9.72
C VAL A 145 -9.34 20.75 -10.19
N LEU A 146 -8.08 20.43 -10.54
CA LEU A 146 -7.75 19.16 -11.16
C LEU A 146 -7.81 18.00 -10.17
N LEU A 147 -7.18 18.16 -9.01
CA LEU A 147 -7.10 17.09 -8.01
C LEU A 147 -8.49 16.69 -7.49
N PRO A 148 -9.37 17.61 -7.06
CA PRO A 148 -10.73 17.27 -6.67
C PRO A 148 -11.54 16.59 -7.79
N ALA A 149 -11.37 17.02 -9.03
CA ALA A 149 -12.02 16.40 -10.18
C ALA A 149 -11.52 14.97 -10.46
N CYS A 150 -10.27 14.66 -10.10
CA CYS A 150 -9.65 13.35 -10.28
C CYS A 150 -9.86 12.39 -9.11
N VAL A 151 -10.30 12.87 -7.94
CA VAL A 151 -10.44 12.06 -6.71
C VAL A 151 -11.18 10.74 -6.95
N PRO A 152 -12.32 10.67 -7.65
CA PRO A 152 -13.02 9.40 -7.86
C PRO A 152 -12.15 8.36 -8.57
N ARG A 153 -11.37 8.78 -9.56
CA ARG A 153 -10.50 7.89 -10.33
C ARG A 153 -9.25 7.49 -9.54
N ILE A 154 -8.67 8.41 -8.77
CA ILE A 154 -7.56 8.14 -7.85
C ILE A 154 -8.01 7.13 -6.78
N MET A 155 -9.20 7.29 -6.22
CA MET A 155 -9.77 6.35 -5.23
C MET A 155 -9.92 4.94 -5.79
N THR A 156 -10.28 4.79 -7.06
CA THR A 156 -10.29 3.48 -7.72
C THR A 156 -8.90 2.85 -7.73
N GLY A 157 -7.86 3.62 -8.03
CA GLY A 157 -6.47 3.17 -7.96
C GLY A 157 -6.05 2.76 -6.55
N VAL A 158 -6.46 3.52 -5.53
CA VAL A 158 -6.21 3.21 -4.12
C VAL A 158 -6.91 1.91 -3.69
N ILE A 159 -8.16 1.70 -4.11
CA ILE A 159 -8.90 0.45 -3.84
C ILE A 159 -8.21 -0.75 -4.48
N LEU A 160 -7.76 -0.62 -5.73
CA LEU A 160 -6.99 -1.68 -6.41
C LEU A 160 -5.66 -1.96 -5.71
N ALA A 161 -4.96 -0.91 -5.26
CA ALA A 161 -3.72 -1.04 -4.48
C ALA A 161 -3.96 -1.76 -3.15
N ALA A 162 -5.04 -1.41 -2.45
CA ALA A 162 -5.46 -2.11 -1.23
C ALA A 162 -5.76 -3.59 -1.51
N GLY A 163 -6.52 -3.90 -2.56
CA GLY A 163 -6.84 -5.28 -2.97
C GLY A 163 -5.57 -6.10 -3.26
N ARG A 164 -4.58 -5.50 -3.94
CA ARG A 164 -3.28 -6.13 -4.13
C ARG A 164 -2.56 -6.39 -2.81
N GLY A 165 -2.55 -5.42 -1.90
CA GLY A 165 -1.95 -5.55 -0.57
C GLY A 165 -2.57 -6.65 0.29
N PHE A 166 -3.90 -6.86 0.20
CA PHE A 166 -4.59 -7.96 0.90
C PHE A 166 -4.17 -9.35 0.41
N GLY A 167 -3.90 -9.49 -0.88
CA GLY A 167 -3.50 -10.76 -1.50
C GLY A 167 -2.00 -11.05 -1.42
N GLU A 168 -1.18 -10.09 -0.96
CA GLU A 168 0.27 -10.23 -0.98
C GLU A 168 0.74 -11.19 0.12
N ALA A 169 1.37 -12.30 -0.27
CA ALA A 169 1.97 -13.27 0.64
C ALA A 169 3.48 -13.41 0.42
N ALA A 170 3.90 -13.47 -0.86
CA ALA A 170 5.28 -13.77 -1.21
C ALA A 170 6.31 -12.74 -0.70
N ALA A 171 5.99 -11.45 -0.77
CA ALA A 171 6.85 -10.41 -0.23
C ALA A 171 6.85 -10.40 1.30
N LEU A 172 5.70 -10.72 1.93
CA LEU A 172 5.53 -10.70 3.37
C LEU A 172 6.24 -11.87 4.07
N LEU A 173 6.38 -13.01 3.39
CA LEU A 173 7.07 -14.19 3.92
C LEU A 173 8.47 -13.86 4.49
N TYR A 174 9.18 -12.97 3.81
CA TYR A 174 10.54 -12.58 4.19
C TYR A 174 10.59 -11.40 5.16
N THR A 175 9.59 -10.53 5.14
CA THR A 175 9.65 -9.22 5.81
C THR A 175 8.88 -9.14 7.11
N THR A 176 7.69 -9.76 7.22
CA THR A 176 6.85 -9.65 8.44
C THR A 176 7.13 -10.73 9.48
N GLY A 177 7.58 -11.91 9.05
CA GLY A 177 7.76 -13.07 9.95
C GLY A 177 6.44 -13.77 10.30
N SER A 178 6.57 -14.88 11.02
CA SER A 178 5.46 -15.67 11.57
C SER A 178 5.37 -15.45 13.08
N GLY A 179 4.18 -15.30 13.59
CA GLY A 179 3.88 -15.15 15.02
C GLY A 179 2.88 -14.03 15.27
N SER A 180 1.81 -14.35 15.99
CA SER A 180 0.74 -13.39 16.30
C SER A 180 0.20 -13.59 17.72
N ASP A 181 1.10 -13.64 18.71
CA ASP A 181 0.66 -13.66 20.12
C ASP A 181 0.18 -12.26 20.53
N LEU A 182 -0.99 -11.87 20.01
CA LEU A 182 -1.62 -10.62 20.35
C LEU A 182 -2.37 -10.74 21.68
N ARG A 183 -2.09 -9.83 22.59
CA ARG A 183 -2.88 -9.65 23.82
C ARG A 183 -3.63 -8.32 23.72
N TRP A 184 -4.91 -8.39 23.49
CA TRP A 184 -5.79 -7.21 23.40
C TRP A 184 -5.97 -6.46 24.72
N SER A 185 -5.54 -7.06 25.82
CA SER A 185 -5.50 -6.42 27.14
C SER A 185 -4.26 -5.55 27.38
N ASN A 186 -3.21 -5.71 26.54
CA ASN A 186 -1.96 -4.98 26.69
C ASN A 186 -1.85 -3.84 25.67
N TRP A 187 -1.95 -2.60 26.11
CA TRP A 187 -1.86 -1.38 25.29
C TRP A 187 -0.50 -0.70 25.36
N ASP A 188 0.51 -1.37 25.89
CA ASP A 188 1.88 -0.84 25.91
C ASP A 188 2.49 -0.95 24.49
N LEU A 189 2.66 0.22 23.83
CA LEU A 189 3.17 0.33 22.45
C LEU A 189 4.59 -0.24 22.27
N THR A 190 5.34 -0.43 23.36
CA THR A 190 6.69 -1.01 23.32
C THR A 190 6.66 -2.54 23.41
N ALA A 191 5.58 -3.12 23.91
CA ALA A 191 5.44 -4.56 24.07
C ALA A 191 5.21 -5.27 22.73
N PRO A 192 5.89 -6.39 22.46
CA PRO A 192 5.68 -7.16 21.22
C PRO A 192 4.29 -7.80 21.12
N THR A 193 3.54 -7.86 22.21
CA THR A 193 2.16 -8.38 22.26
C THR A 193 1.08 -7.33 22.02
N CYS A 194 1.46 -6.04 21.94
CA CYS A 194 0.52 -4.95 21.70
C CYS A 194 0.00 -4.97 20.25
N PRO A 195 -1.32 -4.91 20.02
CA PRO A 195 -1.89 -4.91 18.68
C PRO A 195 -1.41 -3.76 17.80
N LEU A 196 -1.16 -2.59 18.37
CA LEU A 196 -0.76 -1.36 17.65
C LEU A 196 0.76 -1.21 17.46
N ASN A 197 1.58 -2.09 18.06
CA ASN A 197 3.03 -2.01 17.87
C ASN A 197 3.40 -2.39 16.43
N ILE A 198 3.94 -1.45 15.67
CA ILE A 198 4.34 -1.63 14.26
C ILE A 198 5.66 -2.39 14.10
N PHE A 199 6.48 -2.46 15.15
CA PHE A 199 7.77 -3.15 15.14
C PHE A 199 7.69 -4.62 15.54
N ARG A 200 6.50 -5.14 15.83
CA ARG A 200 6.30 -6.54 16.13
C ARG A 200 6.25 -7.40 14.86
N PRO A 201 6.62 -8.68 14.93
CA PRO A 201 6.31 -9.62 13.87
C PRO A 201 4.79 -9.79 13.76
N ALA A 202 4.30 -9.97 12.55
CA ALA A 202 2.88 -10.10 12.30
C ALA A 202 2.62 -11.09 11.17
N GLU A 203 1.80 -12.07 11.45
CA GLU A 203 1.29 -13.01 10.45
C GLU A 203 0.03 -12.44 9.81
N THR A 204 0.00 -12.42 8.48
CA THR A 204 -1.18 -12.00 7.71
C THR A 204 -2.02 -13.21 7.29
N LEU A 205 -3.28 -12.97 6.94
CA LEU A 205 -4.18 -14.02 6.50
C LEU A 205 -3.65 -14.76 5.24
N SER A 206 -3.10 -14.01 4.29
CA SER A 206 -2.50 -14.57 3.08
C SER A 206 -1.26 -15.43 3.38
N LEU A 207 -0.47 -15.06 4.38
CA LEU A 207 0.72 -15.79 4.79
C LEU A 207 0.37 -17.10 5.54
N GLN A 208 -0.74 -17.13 6.27
CA GLN A 208 -1.19 -18.34 6.99
C GLN A 208 -1.69 -19.44 6.06
N ILE A 209 -2.16 -19.08 4.87
CA ILE A 209 -2.67 -20.04 3.88
C ILE A 209 -1.51 -20.68 3.08
N TRP A 210 -0.33 -20.07 3.09
CA TRP A 210 0.89 -20.56 2.44
C TRP A 210 1.68 -21.49 3.36
#